data_d1832da765c5f6abaf76838659a800fd
#
_entry.id   d1832da765c5f6abaf76838659a800fd
#
_cell.length_a   1.000
_cell.length_b   1.000
_cell.length_c   1.000
_cell.angle_alpha   90.00
_cell.angle_beta   90.00
_cell.angle_gamma   90.00
#
_symmetry.space_group_name_H-M   'P 1'
#
loop_
_entity.id
_entity.type
_entity.pdbx_description
1 polymer ?
#
loop_
_entity_poly.entity_id
_entity_poly.type
_entity_poly.pdbx_seq_one_letter_code
_entity_poly.pdbx_strand_id
1 'polypeptide(L)'
;MQDVVIVAATRTAIGSFQGSLADIPAPELGAIVIRRLLEQTGLDAAQVDEVILGQVLTAGSGQNPARQAAIRAGLPHAVPAMTLNKVCGSGLKALHLATQAIRCGDAEVIIAGGMENMSQSPYVLPKARTGLRMGHAQMLDSMIVDGLWDAFNDYHMGITAENLVEKYGISREAQDAFAAESQRKAVAAIEAGRFDAEITPVLIPQRKGDPIAFARDEQPRAGTSAESLAKLRPAFRKDGSVTAGNASSLNDGAAAVLLMSAAKAQALGLPVLARIAGYANAGVDPAIMGIGPVSATRRCLDKAGWSLADLDLIEANEAFAAQALSVGQELGWDTDKVNVNGGAIALGHPIGASGCRVLVTLLHEMIRRDAKKGLATLCIGGGQGVALAIERT
;
A
#
# COMPACT_ATOMS: atom_id res chain seq x y z
N MET A 1 10.06 21.48 16.36
CA MET A 1 10.23 20.59 15.19
C MET A 1 9.45 21.20 14.04
N GLN A 2 9.97 21.13 12.83
CA GLN A 2 9.27 21.66 11.64
C GLN A 2 8.01 20.82 11.37
N ASP A 3 6.89 21.50 11.02
CA ASP A 3 5.72 20.82 10.52
C ASP A 3 5.98 20.29 9.10
N VAL A 4 5.61 19.05 8.86
CA VAL A 4 5.76 18.39 7.57
C VAL A 4 4.38 18.26 6.93
N VAL A 5 4.28 18.71 5.67
CA VAL A 5 3.04 18.76 4.92
C VAL A 5 3.11 17.96 3.64
N ILE A 6 1.95 17.48 3.19
CA ILE A 6 1.74 16.86 1.89
C ILE A 6 1.17 17.94 0.96
N VAL A 7 1.80 18.15 -0.18
CA VAL A 7 1.39 19.14 -1.17
C VAL A 7 0.86 18.53 -2.46
N ALA A 8 1.18 17.27 -2.73
CA ALA A 8 0.62 16.48 -3.83
C ALA A 8 0.61 14.99 -3.47
N ALA A 9 -0.36 14.26 -4.03
CA ALA A 9 -0.53 12.83 -3.82
C ALA A 9 -1.18 12.19 -5.05
N THR A 10 -0.66 11.03 -5.48
CA THR A 10 -1.21 10.31 -6.61
C THR A 10 -0.87 8.82 -6.56
N ARG A 11 -1.60 8.00 -7.31
CA ARG A 11 -1.33 6.59 -7.53
C ARG A 11 -1.61 6.19 -8.98
N THR A 12 -1.11 5.08 -9.41
CA THR A 12 -1.62 4.40 -10.60
C THR A 12 -2.95 3.70 -10.28
N ALA A 13 -3.73 3.37 -11.28
CA ALA A 13 -4.72 2.30 -11.12
C ALA A 13 -3.99 0.99 -10.75
N ILE A 14 -4.67 0.10 -10.03
CA ILE A 14 -4.12 -1.19 -9.59
C ILE A 14 -4.41 -2.25 -10.63
N GLY A 15 -3.36 -2.88 -11.17
CA GLY A 15 -3.45 -4.01 -12.08
C GLY A 15 -3.64 -5.33 -11.34
N SER A 16 -4.40 -6.24 -11.93
CA SER A 16 -4.49 -7.62 -11.47
C SER A 16 -3.20 -8.40 -11.77
N PHE A 17 -2.95 -9.46 -11.01
CA PHE A 17 -1.85 -10.38 -11.30
C PHE A 17 -1.93 -10.92 -12.72
N GLN A 18 -0.84 -10.77 -13.49
CA GLN A 18 -0.77 -11.10 -14.92
C GLN A 18 -1.80 -10.35 -15.79
N GLY A 19 -2.29 -9.18 -15.29
CA GLY A 19 -3.24 -8.31 -15.97
C GLY A 19 -2.58 -7.20 -16.78
N SER A 20 -3.27 -6.07 -16.87
CA SER A 20 -2.88 -4.97 -17.79
C SER A 20 -1.52 -4.33 -17.48
N LEU A 21 -1.06 -4.36 -16.23
CA LEU A 21 0.24 -3.81 -15.82
C LEU A 21 1.38 -4.85 -15.79
N ALA A 22 1.12 -6.10 -16.15
CA ALA A 22 2.09 -7.20 -16.01
C ALA A 22 3.45 -6.91 -16.66
N ASP A 23 3.46 -6.25 -17.81
CA ASP A 23 4.68 -5.95 -18.59
C ASP A 23 5.33 -4.61 -18.23
N ILE A 24 4.76 -3.85 -17.28
CA ILE A 24 5.31 -2.54 -16.89
C ILE A 24 6.16 -2.69 -15.63
N PRO A 25 7.48 -2.56 -15.68
CA PRO A 25 8.34 -2.75 -14.51
C PRO A 25 7.98 -1.81 -13.35
N ALA A 26 8.14 -2.27 -12.10
CA ALA A 26 7.85 -1.46 -10.93
C ALA A 26 8.55 -0.07 -10.94
N PRO A 27 9.83 0.08 -11.36
CA PRO A 27 10.45 1.39 -11.47
C PRO A 27 9.80 2.32 -12.50
N GLU A 28 9.15 1.78 -13.54
CA GLU A 28 8.39 2.61 -14.50
C GLU A 28 7.08 3.09 -13.88
N LEU A 29 6.36 2.22 -13.16
CA LEU A 29 5.18 2.63 -12.39
C LEU A 29 5.53 3.71 -11.36
N GLY A 30 6.66 3.56 -10.66
CA GLY A 30 7.19 4.57 -9.76
C GLY A 30 7.52 5.89 -10.46
N ALA A 31 8.12 5.83 -11.65
CA ALA A 31 8.44 7.03 -12.44
C ALA A 31 7.19 7.79 -12.88
N ILE A 32 6.11 7.10 -13.22
CA ILE A 32 4.83 7.71 -13.62
C ILE A 32 4.25 8.56 -12.48
N VAL A 33 4.19 8.02 -11.27
CA VAL A 33 3.65 8.78 -10.12
C VAL A 33 4.57 9.92 -9.71
N ILE A 34 5.89 9.77 -9.81
CA ILE A 34 6.85 10.87 -9.56
C ILE A 34 6.64 12.00 -10.56
N ARG A 35 6.61 11.73 -11.87
CA ARG A 35 6.35 12.74 -12.90
C ARG A 35 5.06 13.49 -12.61
N ARG A 36 4.01 12.77 -12.27
CA ARG A 36 2.71 13.36 -11.98
C ARG A 36 2.74 14.33 -10.80
N LEU A 37 3.47 14.01 -9.73
CA LEU A 37 3.62 14.92 -8.59
C LEU A 37 4.32 16.23 -8.98
N LEU A 38 5.37 16.16 -9.81
CA LEU A 38 6.05 17.34 -10.33
C LEU A 38 5.15 18.16 -11.26
N GLU A 39 4.39 17.52 -12.14
CA GLU A 39 3.42 18.18 -13.03
C GLU A 39 2.30 18.87 -12.24
N GLN A 40 1.74 18.22 -11.22
CA GLN A 40 0.66 18.77 -10.39
C GLN A 40 1.09 20.03 -9.63
N THR A 41 2.34 20.09 -9.22
CA THR A 41 2.87 21.18 -8.40
C THR A 41 3.61 22.23 -9.20
N GLY A 42 4.04 21.92 -10.43
CA GLY A 42 4.96 22.77 -11.18
C GLY A 42 6.35 22.91 -10.52
N LEU A 43 6.66 22.04 -9.55
CA LEU A 43 7.94 22.07 -8.84
C LEU A 43 9.09 21.72 -9.80
N ASP A 44 10.14 22.53 -9.79
CA ASP A 44 11.39 22.16 -10.47
C ASP A 44 11.97 20.90 -9.82
N ALA A 45 12.21 19.89 -10.64
CA ALA A 45 12.76 18.61 -10.21
C ALA A 45 14.10 18.74 -9.46
N ALA A 46 14.86 19.82 -9.70
CA ALA A 46 16.11 20.11 -9.00
C ALA A 46 15.90 20.54 -7.52
N GLN A 47 14.67 20.86 -7.12
CA GLN A 47 14.34 21.19 -5.74
C GLN A 47 13.97 19.97 -4.87
N VAL A 48 13.94 18.78 -5.47
CA VAL A 48 13.73 17.52 -4.72
C VAL A 48 15.05 17.10 -4.11
N ASP A 49 15.08 16.95 -2.79
CA ASP A 49 16.29 16.56 -2.05
C ASP A 49 16.51 15.04 -2.06
N GLU A 50 15.44 14.24 -2.02
CA GLU A 50 15.52 12.77 -2.01
C GLU A 50 14.25 12.11 -2.52
N VAL A 51 14.38 10.87 -3.04
CA VAL A 51 13.27 9.97 -3.37
C VAL A 51 13.36 8.72 -2.52
N ILE A 52 12.29 8.38 -1.77
CA ILE A 52 12.23 7.18 -0.93
C ILE A 52 11.02 6.35 -1.35
N LEU A 53 11.27 5.19 -1.99
CA LEU A 53 10.19 4.30 -2.44
C LEU A 53 10.30 2.91 -1.82
N GLY A 54 9.17 2.40 -1.35
CA GLY A 54 9.01 1.01 -0.96
C GLY A 54 8.94 0.09 -2.17
N GLN A 55 9.64 -1.05 -2.11
CA GLN A 55 9.45 -2.20 -2.99
C GLN A 55 9.91 -3.46 -2.26
N VAL A 56 9.13 -4.53 -2.33
CA VAL A 56 9.41 -5.78 -1.61
C VAL A 56 10.11 -6.78 -2.53
N LEU A 57 9.58 -6.98 -3.73
CA LEU A 57 10.02 -7.99 -4.68
C LEU A 57 11.04 -7.39 -5.65
N THR A 58 12.28 -7.28 -5.19
CA THR A 58 13.35 -6.59 -5.92
C THR A 58 14.29 -7.52 -6.69
N ALA A 59 14.12 -8.84 -6.57
CA ALA A 59 14.96 -9.79 -7.28
C ALA A 59 14.88 -9.57 -8.80
N GLY A 60 16.04 -9.40 -9.46
CA GLY A 60 16.12 -9.15 -10.90
C GLY A 60 15.72 -7.75 -11.37
N SER A 61 15.24 -6.85 -10.49
CA SER A 61 14.83 -5.48 -10.85
C SER A 61 16.00 -4.52 -11.14
N GLY A 62 17.23 -4.96 -10.97
CA GLY A 62 18.43 -4.11 -11.11
C GLY A 62 18.77 -3.34 -9.83
N GLN A 63 19.78 -2.48 -9.93
CA GLN A 63 20.25 -1.71 -8.77
C GLN A 63 19.25 -0.64 -8.39
N ASN A 64 18.91 -0.58 -7.10
CA ASN A 64 18.12 0.48 -6.49
C ASN A 64 16.91 0.93 -7.34
N PRO A 65 15.81 0.16 -7.36
CA PRO A 65 14.64 0.46 -8.17
C PRO A 65 14.07 1.87 -7.97
N ALA A 66 14.13 2.44 -6.74
CA ALA A 66 13.72 3.82 -6.49
C ALA A 66 14.60 4.82 -7.25
N ARG A 67 15.92 4.54 -7.34
CA ARG A 67 16.83 5.36 -8.14
C ARG A 67 16.49 5.28 -9.63
N GLN A 68 16.15 4.11 -10.11
CA GLN A 68 15.69 3.92 -11.50
C GLN A 68 14.42 4.73 -11.76
N ALA A 69 13.45 4.69 -10.85
CA ALA A 69 12.21 5.45 -10.95
C ALA A 69 12.47 6.96 -10.98
N ALA A 70 13.34 7.47 -10.08
CA ALA A 70 13.71 8.88 -10.02
C ALA A 70 14.32 9.38 -11.35
N ILE A 71 15.29 8.65 -11.88
CA ILE A 71 15.94 9.01 -13.15
C ILE A 71 14.98 8.94 -14.34
N ARG A 72 14.17 7.87 -14.42
CA ARG A 72 13.14 7.72 -15.47
C ARG A 72 12.06 8.79 -15.39
N ALA A 73 11.80 9.33 -14.19
CA ALA A 73 10.90 10.45 -14.00
C ALA A 73 11.47 11.80 -14.44
N GLY A 74 12.76 11.86 -14.73
CA GLY A 74 13.45 13.08 -15.18
C GLY A 74 14.08 13.90 -14.05
N LEU A 75 14.21 13.33 -12.82
CA LEU A 75 14.95 14.03 -11.77
C LEU A 75 16.45 14.13 -12.11
N PRO A 76 17.11 15.23 -11.71
CA PRO A 76 18.55 15.38 -11.90
C PRO A 76 19.36 14.26 -11.24
N HIS A 77 20.50 13.92 -11.80
CA HIS A 77 21.39 12.89 -11.26
C HIS A 77 21.90 13.22 -9.83
N ALA A 78 21.85 14.48 -9.44
CA ALA A 78 22.23 14.92 -8.10
C ALA A 78 21.24 14.50 -7.01
N VAL A 79 19.97 14.24 -7.37
CA VAL A 79 18.94 13.83 -6.39
C VAL A 79 19.16 12.36 -5.99
N PRO A 80 19.50 12.06 -4.74
CA PRO A 80 19.66 10.69 -4.26
C PRO A 80 18.31 9.97 -4.19
N ALA A 81 18.36 8.63 -4.11
CA ALA A 81 17.16 7.82 -3.94
C ALA A 81 17.44 6.55 -3.13
N MET A 82 16.47 6.09 -2.38
CA MET A 82 16.53 4.87 -1.59
C MET A 82 15.32 3.98 -1.84
N THR A 83 15.59 2.68 -2.07
CA THR A 83 14.56 1.63 -2.04
C THR A 83 14.53 0.98 -0.65
N LEU A 84 13.36 0.85 -0.06
CA LEU A 84 13.20 0.21 1.23
C LEU A 84 12.22 -0.97 1.18
N ASN A 85 12.45 -1.95 2.05
CA ASN A 85 11.58 -3.08 2.27
C ASN A 85 11.17 -3.17 3.75
N LYS A 86 9.89 -3.03 4.01
CA LYS A 86 9.19 -3.34 5.25
C LYS A 86 7.91 -4.13 4.94
N VAL A 87 8.00 -5.03 3.96
CA VAL A 87 6.88 -5.82 3.43
C VAL A 87 5.67 -4.90 3.13
N CYS A 88 4.44 -5.26 3.52
CA CYS A 88 3.22 -4.47 3.25
C CYS A 88 3.28 -3.01 3.73
N GLY A 89 4.10 -2.72 4.74
CA GLY A 89 4.27 -1.38 5.30
C GLY A 89 5.27 -0.49 4.59
N SER A 90 5.94 -0.97 3.53
CA SER A 90 7.05 -0.26 2.86
C SER A 90 6.66 1.15 2.41
N GLY A 91 5.56 1.28 1.68
CA GLY A 91 5.09 2.56 1.17
C GLY A 91 4.79 3.59 2.27
N LEU A 92 4.17 3.17 3.38
CA LEU A 92 3.89 4.08 4.49
C LEU A 92 5.15 4.38 5.32
N LYS A 93 6.08 3.40 5.43
CA LYS A 93 7.37 3.60 6.09
C LYS A 93 8.25 4.62 5.34
N ALA A 94 8.17 4.68 4.02
CA ALA A 94 8.85 5.70 3.23
C ALA A 94 8.46 7.12 3.69
N LEU A 95 7.17 7.34 3.96
CA LEU A 95 6.68 8.62 4.46
C LEU A 95 7.15 8.92 5.89
N HIS A 96 7.27 7.89 6.75
CA HIS A 96 7.85 8.08 8.08
C HIS A 96 9.29 8.58 8.00
N LEU A 97 10.11 7.98 7.11
CA LEU A 97 11.50 8.37 6.93
C LEU A 97 11.62 9.77 6.33
N ALA A 98 10.82 10.07 5.29
CA ALA A 98 10.75 11.41 4.72
C ALA A 98 10.36 12.46 5.77
N THR A 99 9.34 12.16 6.59
CA THR A 99 8.92 13.06 7.69
C THR A 99 10.05 13.24 8.70
N GLN A 100 10.82 12.21 9.03
CA GLN A 100 11.96 12.28 9.94
C GLN A 100 13.07 13.14 9.36
N ALA A 101 13.47 12.92 8.11
CA ALA A 101 14.51 13.68 7.44
C ALA A 101 14.17 15.18 7.38
N ILE A 102 12.94 15.53 7.01
CA ILE A 102 12.48 16.93 6.97
C ILE A 102 12.47 17.53 8.39
N ARG A 103 11.98 16.81 9.40
CA ARG A 103 11.97 17.30 10.79
C ARG A 103 13.35 17.50 11.39
N CYS A 104 14.32 16.68 10.97
CA CYS A 104 15.72 16.79 11.39
C CYS A 104 16.50 17.88 10.63
N GLY A 105 15.96 18.39 9.53
CA GLY A 105 16.62 19.39 8.69
C GLY A 105 17.61 18.80 7.68
N ASP A 106 17.58 17.47 7.48
CA ASP A 106 18.42 16.80 6.47
C ASP A 106 17.92 17.04 5.04
N ALA A 107 16.63 17.36 4.88
CA ALA A 107 15.97 17.66 3.62
C ALA A 107 14.80 18.64 3.83
N GLU A 108 14.39 19.34 2.77
CA GLU A 108 13.20 20.18 2.76
C GLU A 108 12.07 19.61 1.90
N VAL A 109 12.40 18.88 0.83
CA VAL A 109 11.47 18.37 -0.18
C VAL A 109 11.77 16.91 -0.50
N ILE A 110 10.86 16.01 -0.19
CA ILE A 110 11.04 14.56 -0.44
C ILE A 110 9.83 13.98 -1.17
N ILE A 111 10.08 13.18 -2.20
CA ILE A 111 9.07 12.31 -2.80
C ILE A 111 9.15 10.96 -2.10
N ALA A 112 8.05 10.55 -1.47
CA ALA A 112 7.96 9.28 -0.74
C ALA A 112 6.75 8.47 -1.17
N GLY A 113 6.91 7.14 -1.21
CA GLY A 113 5.82 6.25 -1.61
C GLY A 113 6.24 4.81 -1.74
N GLY A 114 5.66 4.11 -2.72
CA GLY A 114 6.02 2.73 -3.02
C GLY A 114 5.52 2.30 -4.39
N MET A 115 6.12 1.24 -4.87
CA MET A 115 5.83 0.60 -6.15
C MET A 115 5.98 -0.90 -6.01
N GLU A 116 5.23 -1.66 -6.79
CA GLU A 116 5.34 -3.11 -6.85
C GLU A 116 4.86 -3.62 -8.20
N ASN A 117 5.53 -4.62 -8.74
CA ASN A 117 4.98 -5.44 -9.80
C ASN A 117 5.15 -6.91 -9.38
N MET A 118 4.07 -7.50 -8.85
CA MET A 118 4.08 -8.89 -8.41
C MET A 118 4.06 -9.85 -9.59
N SER A 119 3.54 -9.41 -10.73
CA SER A 119 3.50 -10.18 -11.98
C SER A 119 4.89 -10.47 -12.55
N GLN A 120 5.89 -9.61 -12.27
CA GLN A 120 7.27 -9.77 -12.75
C GLN A 120 8.21 -10.39 -11.72
N SER A 121 7.69 -10.86 -10.59
CA SER A 121 8.52 -11.50 -9.57
C SER A 121 9.15 -12.79 -10.14
N PRO A 122 10.50 -12.90 -10.17
CA PRO A 122 11.14 -14.06 -10.79
C PRO A 122 11.16 -15.27 -9.88
N TYR A 123 11.35 -16.46 -10.46
CA TYR A 123 11.78 -17.63 -9.74
C TYR A 123 13.28 -17.56 -9.47
N VAL A 124 13.71 -17.98 -8.28
CA VAL A 124 15.12 -18.04 -7.88
C VAL A 124 15.59 -19.46 -7.73
N LEU A 125 16.84 -19.71 -8.07
CA LEU A 125 17.48 -21.01 -7.93
C LEU A 125 18.55 -20.94 -6.81
N PRO A 126 18.20 -21.32 -5.57
CA PRO A 126 19.15 -21.36 -4.47
C PRO A 126 20.32 -22.30 -4.76
N LYS A 127 21.50 -21.99 -4.18
CA LYS A 127 22.74 -22.80 -4.33
C LYS A 127 23.31 -22.89 -5.75
N ALA A 128 22.70 -22.25 -6.76
CA ALA A 128 23.23 -22.26 -8.13
C ALA A 128 24.66 -21.73 -8.19
N ARG A 129 25.00 -20.71 -7.40
CA ARG A 129 26.33 -20.08 -7.35
C ARG A 129 27.43 -21.06 -6.87
N THR A 130 27.11 -21.99 -6.01
CA THR A 130 28.07 -23.01 -5.50
C THR A 130 28.07 -24.27 -6.37
N GLY A 131 27.27 -24.31 -7.42
CA GLY A 131 27.12 -25.43 -8.35
C GLY A 131 26.12 -26.47 -7.89
N LEU A 132 25.30 -26.93 -8.81
CA LEU A 132 24.34 -28.03 -8.64
C LEU A 132 25.02 -29.31 -9.11
N ARG A 133 25.78 -29.97 -8.23
CA ARG A 133 26.71 -31.03 -8.60
C ARG A 133 26.02 -32.35 -8.96
N MET A 134 25.04 -32.80 -8.16
CA MET A 134 24.28 -34.03 -8.38
C MET A 134 22.95 -33.99 -7.63
N GLY A 135 21.89 -34.53 -8.23
CA GLY A 135 20.53 -34.56 -7.67
C GLY A 135 19.64 -33.42 -8.20
N HIS A 136 18.39 -33.43 -7.78
CA HIS A 136 17.41 -32.45 -8.16
C HIS A 136 17.61 -31.10 -7.42
N ALA A 137 17.28 -30.01 -8.07
CA ALA A 137 17.20 -28.67 -7.46
C ALA A 137 15.77 -28.13 -7.57
N GLN A 138 15.36 -27.31 -6.60
CA GLN A 138 14.07 -26.63 -6.61
C GLN A 138 14.27 -25.17 -7.00
N MET A 139 13.43 -24.66 -7.91
CA MET A 139 13.23 -23.22 -8.09
C MET A 139 12.18 -22.75 -7.10
N LEU A 140 12.45 -21.61 -6.46
CA LEU A 140 11.54 -20.98 -5.52
C LEU A 140 10.90 -19.77 -6.17
N ASP A 141 9.60 -19.62 -6.01
CA ASP A 141 8.87 -18.41 -6.38
C ASP A 141 9.23 -17.30 -5.38
N SER A 142 9.96 -16.27 -5.85
CA SER A 142 10.40 -15.18 -4.98
C SER A 142 9.22 -14.35 -4.43
N MET A 143 8.10 -14.29 -5.15
CA MET A 143 6.88 -13.63 -4.67
C MET A 143 6.35 -14.33 -3.41
N ILE A 144 6.37 -15.67 -3.39
CA ILE A 144 5.96 -16.44 -2.23
C ILE A 144 6.99 -16.31 -1.11
N VAL A 145 8.26 -16.59 -1.37
CA VAL A 145 9.30 -16.68 -0.34
C VAL A 145 9.57 -15.31 0.32
N ASP A 146 9.64 -14.24 -0.47
CA ASP A 146 10.03 -12.92 0.03
C ASP A 146 8.82 -12.04 0.42
N GLY A 147 7.63 -12.33 -0.12
CA GLY A 147 6.44 -11.50 0.08
C GLY A 147 5.32 -12.13 0.90
N LEU A 148 5.10 -13.44 0.81
CA LEU A 148 3.89 -14.11 1.28
C LEU A 148 4.14 -15.28 2.25
N TRP A 149 5.39 -15.55 2.61
CA TRP A 149 5.77 -16.66 3.49
C TRP A 149 6.23 -16.14 4.86
N ASP A 150 5.71 -16.75 5.91
CA ASP A 150 6.21 -16.51 7.28
C ASP A 150 7.50 -17.28 7.49
N ALA A 151 8.62 -16.56 7.51
CA ALA A 151 9.95 -17.13 7.70
C ALA A 151 10.20 -17.70 9.11
N PHE A 152 9.37 -17.36 10.10
CA PHE A 152 9.52 -17.80 11.48
C PHE A 152 8.75 -19.09 11.74
N ASN A 153 7.57 -19.24 11.17
CA ASN A 153 6.67 -20.38 11.38
C ASN A 153 6.58 -21.32 10.17
N ASP A 154 7.28 -20.98 9.08
CA ASP A 154 7.38 -21.80 7.85
C ASP A 154 6.03 -22.14 7.21
N TYR A 155 5.19 -21.12 7.01
CA TYR A 155 3.90 -21.25 6.33
C TYR A 155 3.49 -19.96 5.59
N HIS A 156 2.48 -20.09 4.72
CA HIS A 156 1.93 -18.95 3.97
C HIS A 156 1.20 -17.97 4.89
N MET A 157 1.23 -16.66 4.56
CA MET A 157 0.53 -15.59 5.30
C MET A 157 -0.96 -15.89 5.55
N GLY A 158 -1.62 -16.65 4.67
CA GLY A 158 -3.00 -17.08 4.88
C GLY A 158 -3.22 -17.92 6.15
N ILE A 159 -2.19 -18.64 6.62
CA ILE A 159 -2.27 -19.36 7.89
C ILE A 159 -2.29 -18.39 9.07
N THR A 160 -1.60 -17.26 8.98
CA THR A 160 -1.68 -16.21 10.03
C THR A 160 -3.10 -15.64 10.13
N ALA A 161 -3.85 -15.58 9.02
CA ALA A 161 -5.25 -15.20 9.02
C ALA A 161 -6.14 -16.26 9.67
N GLU A 162 -5.90 -17.57 9.39
CA GLU A 162 -6.60 -18.66 10.07
C GLU A 162 -6.31 -18.67 11.58
N ASN A 163 -5.10 -18.31 12.01
CA ASN A 163 -4.77 -18.17 13.45
C ASN A 163 -5.62 -17.06 14.10
N LEU A 164 -5.92 -15.97 13.38
CA LEU A 164 -6.81 -14.92 13.85
C LEU A 164 -8.27 -15.37 13.88
N VAL A 165 -8.70 -16.16 12.89
CA VAL A 165 -10.02 -16.79 12.89
C VAL A 165 -10.24 -17.58 14.18
N GLU A 166 -9.29 -18.42 14.56
CA GLU A 166 -9.36 -19.21 15.80
C GLU A 166 -9.33 -18.33 17.05
N LYS A 167 -8.39 -17.37 17.08
CA LYS A 167 -8.19 -16.52 18.26
C LYS A 167 -9.39 -15.61 18.57
N TYR A 168 -10.02 -15.05 17.53
CA TYR A 168 -11.08 -14.06 17.65
C TYR A 168 -12.49 -14.62 17.37
N GLY A 169 -12.60 -15.88 17.02
CA GLY A 169 -13.88 -16.53 16.71
C GLY A 169 -14.57 -15.95 15.48
N ILE A 170 -13.81 -15.58 14.47
CA ILE A 170 -14.34 -14.95 13.24
C ILE A 170 -14.97 -16.03 12.35
N SER A 171 -16.28 -15.97 12.12
CA SER A 171 -16.94 -16.96 11.27
C SER A 171 -16.61 -16.75 9.76
N ARG A 172 -16.83 -17.80 8.97
CA ARG A 172 -16.70 -17.74 7.51
C ARG A 172 -17.71 -16.76 6.90
N GLU A 173 -18.93 -16.74 7.41
CA GLU A 173 -20.00 -15.86 6.97
C GLU A 173 -19.65 -14.38 7.21
N ALA A 174 -19.04 -14.07 8.36
CA ALA A 174 -18.59 -12.72 8.68
C ALA A 174 -17.47 -12.27 7.71
N GLN A 175 -16.53 -13.15 7.38
CA GLN A 175 -15.46 -12.88 6.42
C GLN A 175 -16.00 -12.62 5.01
N ASP A 176 -16.93 -13.45 4.55
CA ASP A 176 -17.52 -13.32 3.21
C ASP A 176 -18.43 -12.09 3.12
N ALA A 177 -19.18 -11.77 4.16
CA ALA A 177 -19.98 -10.53 4.24
C ALA A 177 -19.09 -9.27 4.19
N PHE A 178 -17.98 -9.27 4.93
CA PHE A 178 -16.99 -8.19 4.90
C PHE A 178 -16.39 -8.02 3.49
N ALA A 179 -15.99 -9.11 2.86
CA ALA A 179 -15.41 -9.09 1.51
C ALA A 179 -16.42 -8.60 0.45
N ALA A 180 -17.69 -9.06 0.53
CA ALA A 180 -18.76 -8.59 -0.36
C ALA A 180 -19.01 -7.08 -0.18
N GLU A 181 -18.98 -6.57 1.04
CA GLU A 181 -19.15 -5.14 1.32
C GLU A 181 -17.97 -4.31 0.80
N SER A 182 -16.72 -4.79 0.94
CA SER A 182 -15.54 -4.15 0.34
C SER A 182 -15.68 -4.05 -1.19
N GLN A 183 -16.12 -5.14 -1.85
CA GLN A 183 -16.38 -5.15 -3.29
C GLN A 183 -17.49 -4.16 -3.68
N ARG A 184 -18.60 -4.16 -2.96
CA ARG A 184 -19.74 -3.25 -3.21
C ARG A 184 -19.32 -1.78 -3.10
N LYS A 185 -18.54 -1.43 -2.04
CA LYS A 185 -18.01 -0.08 -1.84
C LYS A 185 -17.07 0.33 -2.97
N ALA A 186 -16.14 -0.55 -3.38
CA ALA A 186 -15.17 -0.26 -4.44
C ALA A 186 -15.85 -0.06 -5.81
N VAL A 187 -16.79 -0.93 -6.17
CA VAL A 187 -17.56 -0.78 -7.42
C VAL A 187 -18.34 0.53 -7.42
N ALA A 188 -19.06 0.83 -6.35
CA ALA A 188 -19.81 2.08 -6.22
C ALA A 188 -18.91 3.32 -6.27
N ALA A 189 -17.72 3.26 -5.68
CA ALA A 189 -16.73 4.35 -5.73
C ALA A 189 -16.21 4.59 -7.15
N ILE A 190 -15.91 3.52 -7.89
CA ILE A 190 -15.49 3.58 -9.29
C ILE A 190 -16.58 4.17 -10.17
N GLU A 191 -17.81 3.69 -10.03
CA GLU A 191 -18.96 4.17 -10.82
C GLU A 191 -19.28 5.65 -10.55
N ALA A 192 -19.03 6.09 -9.33
CA ALA A 192 -19.19 7.50 -8.91
C ALA A 192 -17.96 8.38 -9.21
N GLY A 193 -16.91 7.86 -9.88
CA GLY A 193 -15.70 8.61 -10.21
C GLY A 193 -14.87 9.07 -9.00
N ARG A 194 -15.02 8.40 -7.84
CA ARG A 194 -14.36 8.87 -6.60
C ARG A 194 -12.83 8.74 -6.63
N PHE A 195 -12.30 7.86 -7.47
CA PHE A 195 -10.86 7.65 -7.64
C PHE A 195 -10.23 8.47 -8.77
N ASP A 196 -11.03 9.19 -9.58
CA ASP A 196 -10.52 9.88 -10.78
C ASP A 196 -9.47 10.93 -10.47
N ALA A 197 -9.60 11.63 -9.33
CA ALA A 197 -8.66 12.67 -8.91
C ALA A 197 -7.33 12.11 -8.37
N GLU A 198 -7.31 10.87 -7.89
CA GLU A 198 -6.11 10.25 -7.31
C GLU A 198 -5.34 9.38 -8.30
N ILE A 199 -5.98 8.90 -9.38
CA ILE A 199 -5.37 7.99 -10.35
C ILE A 199 -4.67 8.75 -11.47
N THR A 200 -3.39 8.45 -11.65
CA THR A 200 -2.62 8.82 -12.84
C THR A 200 -2.67 7.68 -13.85
N PRO A 201 -3.15 7.91 -15.08
CA PRO A 201 -3.19 6.88 -16.11
C PRO A 201 -1.81 6.34 -16.45
N VAL A 202 -1.71 5.03 -16.61
CA VAL A 202 -0.54 4.35 -17.18
C VAL A 202 -0.79 4.14 -18.66
N LEU A 203 0.08 4.69 -19.52
CA LEU A 203 -0.02 4.50 -20.96
C LEU A 203 0.65 3.17 -21.35
N ILE A 204 -0.16 2.18 -21.72
CA ILE A 204 0.30 0.84 -22.08
C ILE A 204 0.59 0.82 -23.59
N PRO A 205 1.86 0.62 -24.01
CA PRO A 205 2.22 0.55 -25.42
C PRO A 205 1.47 -0.57 -26.15
N GLN A 206 1.04 -0.31 -27.36
CA GLN A 206 0.41 -1.30 -28.22
C GLN A 206 1.37 -1.69 -29.37
N ARG A 207 1.23 -2.92 -29.88
CA ARG A 207 2.02 -3.35 -31.07
C ARG A 207 1.70 -2.50 -32.30
N LYS A 208 0.46 -2.01 -32.42
CA LYS A 208 -0.01 -1.11 -33.48
C LYS A 208 -1.03 -0.15 -32.87
N GLY A 209 -0.99 1.11 -33.30
CA GLY A 209 -1.89 2.16 -32.82
C GLY A 209 -1.36 2.91 -31.60
N ASP A 210 -2.21 3.76 -31.04
CA ASP A 210 -1.89 4.58 -29.89
C ASP A 210 -1.85 3.76 -28.58
N PRO A 211 -1.08 4.18 -27.58
CA PRO A 211 -1.09 3.55 -26.27
C PRO A 211 -2.50 3.56 -25.62
N ILE A 212 -2.83 2.51 -24.91
CA ILE A 212 -4.09 2.45 -24.12
C ILE A 212 -3.85 3.06 -22.75
N ALA A 213 -4.70 4.01 -22.37
CA ALA A 213 -4.66 4.59 -21.03
C ALA A 213 -5.32 3.64 -20.02
N PHE A 214 -4.53 3.05 -19.15
CA PHE A 214 -5.00 2.26 -18.01
C PHE A 214 -5.22 3.20 -16.81
N ALA A 215 -6.48 3.50 -16.51
CA ALA A 215 -6.90 4.52 -15.54
C ALA A 215 -7.98 4.02 -14.57
N ARG A 216 -8.28 2.73 -14.55
CA ARG A 216 -9.30 2.13 -13.68
C ARG A 216 -8.75 0.90 -12.98
N ASP A 217 -9.00 0.79 -11.67
CA ASP A 217 -8.62 -0.39 -10.90
C ASP A 217 -9.28 -1.65 -11.49
N GLU A 218 -8.47 -2.67 -11.77
CA GLU A 218 -8.87 -3.82 -12.58
C GLU A 218 -9.50 -4.95 -11.77
N GLN A 219 -9.23 -4.98 -10.46
CA GLN A 219 -9.60 -6.09 -9.59
C GLN A 219 -11.07 -6.07 -9.10
N PRO A 220 -11.75 -4.92 -8.87
CA PRO A 220 -13.12 -4.89 -8.34
C PRO A 220 -14.12 -5.59 -9.24
N ARG A 221 -15.00 -6.41 -8.62
CA ARG A 221 -15.96 -7.28 -9.33
C ARG A 221 -17.39 -6.91 -8.96
N ALA A 222 -18.11 -6.34 -9.89
CA ALA A 222 -19.55 -6.10 -9.75
C ALA A 222 -20.31 -7.42 -9.53
N GLY A 223 -21.34 -7.37 -8.70
CA GLY A 223 -22.21 -8.54 -8.43
C GLY A 223 -21.61 -9.57 -7.45
N THR A 224 -20.45 -9.30 -6.84
CA THR A 224 -19.94 -10.15 -5.75
C THR A 224 -20.89 -10.10 -4.56
N SER A 225 -21.33 -11.26 -4.06
CA SER A 225 -22.19 -11.39 -2.89
C SER A 225 -21.64 -12.43 -1.91
N ALA A 226 -22.10 -12.39 -0.66
CA ALA A 226 -21.71 -13.37 0.35
C ALA A 226 -22.07 -14.80 -0.08
N GLU A 227 -23.21 -15.00 -0.77
CA GLU A 227 -23.64 -16.30 -1.29
C GLU A 227 -22.72 -16.81 -2.42
N SER A 228 -22.20 -15.91 -3.24
CA SER A 228 -21.23 -16.28 -4.28
C SER A 228 -19.88 -16.67 -3.67
N LEU A 229 -19.44 -15.94 -2.63
CA LEU A 229 -18.19 -16.19 -1.91
C LEU A 229 -18.25 -17.47 -1.07
N ALA A 230 -19.39 -17.80 -0.49
CA ALA A 230 -19.60 -19.04 0.30
C ALA A 230 -19.30 -20.32 -0.47
N LYS A 231 -19.36 -20.27 -1.81
CA LYS A 231 -19.06 -21.42 -2.69
C LYS A 231 -17.53 -21.68 -2.86
N LEU A 232 -16.70 -20.72 -2.46
CA LEU A 232 -15.25 -20.84 -2.60
C LEU A 232 -14.68 -21.79 -1.54
N ARG A 233 -13.69 -22.58 -1.95
CA ARG A 233 -12.98 -23.50 -1.05
C ARG A 233 -11.94 -22.73 -0.23
N PRO A 234 -11.65 -23.16 1.00
CA PRO A 234 -10.50 -22.67 1.76
C PRO A 234 -9.22 -22.78 0.94
N ALA A 235 -8.37 -21.74 1.01
CA ALA A 235 -7.19 -21.63 0.14
C ALA A 235 -5.91 -22.09 0.85
N PHE A 236 -5.83 -22.00 2.18
CA PHE A 236 -4.58 -22.18 2.93
C PHE A 236 -4.60 -23.38 3.88
N ARG A 237 -5.76 -23.78 4.36
CA ARG A 237 -5.96 -24.91 5.26
C ARG A 237 -7.22 -25.69 4.84
N LYS A 238 -7.15 -27.02 4.81
CA LYS A 238 -8.22 -27.87 4.28
C LYS A 238 -9.59 -27.64 4.93
N ASP A 239 -9.60 -27.40 6.23
CA ASP A 239 -10.76 -27.14 7.08
C ASP A 239 -10.81 -25.68 7.56
N GLY A 240 -10.13 -24.79 6.82
CA GLY A 240 -10.09 -23.35 7.11
C GLY A 240 -11.30 -22.58 6.59
N SER A 241 -11.24 -21.28 6.76
CA SER A 241 -12.30 -20.36 6.35
C SER A 241 -11.81 -19.23 5.43
N VAL A 242 -10.48 -19.03 5.34
CA VAL A 242 -9.87 -18.03 4.47
C VAL A 242 -9.83 -18.53 3.03
N THR A 243 -10.39 -17.76 2.12
CA THR A 243 -10.51 -18.11 0.70
C THR A 243 -9.88 -17.04 -0.19
N ALA A 244 -9.73 -17.32 -1.49
CA ALA A 244 -9.33 -16.32 -2.47
C ALA A 244 -10.31 -15.13 -2.60
N GLY A 245 -11.56 -15.27 -2.13
CA GLY A 245 -12.58 -14.22 -2.20
C GLY A 245 -12.64 -13.32 -0.97
N ASN A 246 -12.11 -13.77 0.18
CA ASN A 246 -12.06 -13.00 1.42
C ASN A 246 -10.62 -12.66 1.87
N ALA A 247 -9.67 -12.74 0.93
CA ALA A 247 -8.29 -12.31 1.03
C ALA A 247 -7.98 -11.29 -0.06
N SER A 248 -7.00 -10.43 0.17
CA SER A 248 -6.48 -9.54 -0.89
C SER A 248 -5.79 -10.33 -1.99
N SER A 249 -5.78 -9.78 -3.19
CA SER A 249 -5.15 -10.38 -4.36
C SER A 249 -3.70 -9.95 -4.57
N LEU A 250 -3.03 -10.57 -5.54
CA LEU A 250 -1.71 -10.21 -6.04
C LEU A 250 -1.88 -9.11 -7.10
N ASN A 251 -1.11 -8.05 -7.03
CA ASN A 251 -1.36 -6.87 -7.85
C ASN A 251 -0.08 -6.10 -8.21
N ASP A 252 -0.24 -5.22 -9.18
CA ASP A 252 0.78 -4.32 -9.69
C ASP A 252 0.31 -2.87 -9.53
N GLY A 253 1.20 -1.97 -9.13
CA GLY A 253 0.84 -0.55 -8.97
C GLY A 253 1.89 0.27 -8.24
N ALA A 254 1.69 1.58 -8.22
CA ALA A 254 2.53 2.54 -7.51
C ALA A 254 1.69 3.68 -6.90
N ALA A 255 2.20 4.26 -5.83
CA ALA A 255 1.65 5.45 -5.20
C ALA A 255 2.77 6.30 -4.62
N ALA A 256 2.66 7.62 -4.72
CA ALA A 256 3.63 8.53 -4.13
C ALA A 256 2.97 9.84 -3.67
N VAL A 257 3.63 10.49 -2.74
CA VAL A 257 3.29 11.83 -2.24
C VAL A 257 4.53 12.73 -2.25
N LEU A 258 4.31 14.02 -2.41
CA LEU A 258 5.32 15.05 -2.26
C LEU A 258 5.18 15.67 -0.87
N LEU A 259 6.22 15.51 -0.08
CA LEU A 259 6.33 16.01 1.29
C LEU A 259 7.34 17.17 1.35
N MET A 260 7.03 18.18 2.15
CA MET A 260 7.99 19.25 2.44
C MET A 260 7.74 19.88 3.80
N SER A 261 8.66 20.76 4.25
CA SER A 261 8.39 21.58 5.41
C SER A 261 7.26 22.57 5.10
N ALA A 262 6.42 22.90 6.09
CA ALA A 262 5.35 23.91 5.91
C ALA A 262 5.90 25.26 5.45
N ALA A 263 7.07 25.66 5.94
CA ALA A 263 7.74 26.88 5.52
C ALA A 263 8.13 26.85 4.03
N LYS A 264 8.63 25.71 3.54
CA LYS A 264 8.97 25.53 2.12
C LYS A 264 7.73 25.56 1.23
N ALA A 265 6.64 24.91 1.65
CA ALA A 265 5.37 24.96 0.93
C ALA A 265 4.86 26.39 0.80
N GLN A 266 4.89 27.16 1.89
CA GLN A 266 4.52 28.57 1.89
C GLN A 266 5.43 29.40 0.98
N ALA A 267 6.74 29.23 1.05
CA ALA A 267 7.71 29.97 0.22
C ALA A 267 7.51 29.70 -1.28
N LEU A 268 7.07 28.48 -1.65
CA LEU A 268 6.78 28.10 -3.02
C LEU A 268 5.35 28.40 -3.47
N GLY A 269 4.48 28.89 -2.56
CA GLY A 269 3.07 29.14 -2.85
C GLY A 269 2.26 27.89 -3.16
N LEU A 270 2.72 26.71 -2.69
CA LEU A 270 2.05 25.43 -2.96
C LEU A 270 0.91 25.19 -1.96
N PRO A 271 -0.22 24.63 -2.41
CA PRO A 271 -1.32 24.31 -1.52
C PRO A 271 -0.93 23.17 -0.58
N VAL A 272 -1.26 23.31 0.70
CA VAL A 272 -1.11 22.26 1.70
C VAL A 272 -2.37 21.40 1.70
N LEU A 273 -2.23 20.12 1.32
CA LEU A 273 -3.34 19.17 1.31
C LEU A 273 -3.63 18.63 2.71
N ALA A 274 -2.58 18.30 3.46
CA ALA A 274 -2.64 17.87 4.86
C ALA A 274 -1.26 18.01 5.53
N ARG A 275 -1.24 18.08 6.87
CA ARG A 275 -0.01 17.93 7.66
C ARG A 275 0.11 16.53 8.26
N ILE A 276 1.31 16.07 8.52
CA ILE A 276 1.57 14.82 9.24
C ILE A 276 1.39 15.08 10.75
N ALA A 277 0.29 14.57 11.31
CA ALA A 277 -0.02 14.73 12.74
C ALA A 277 0.76 13.75 13.62
N GLY A 278 0.87 12.49 13.19
CA GLY A 278 1.58 11.46 13.93
C GLY A 278 1.89 10.24 13.07
N TYR A 279 2.85 9.42 13.52
CA TYR A 279 3.14 8.14 12.90
C TYR A 279 3.77 7.18 13.91
N ALA A 280 3.53 5.88 13.71
CA ALA A 280 4.09 4.84 14.58
C ALA A 280 4.30 3.52 13.86
N ASN A 281 5.19 2.72 14.44
CA ASN A 281 5.38 1.31 14.11
C ASN A 281 5.17 0.47 15.39
N ALA A 282 4.75 -0.78 15.20
CA ALA A 282 4.63 -1.74 16.29
C ALA A 282 5.11 -3.13 15.81
N GLY A 283 5.62 -3.92 16.74
CA GLY A 283 5.84 -5.36 16.56
C GLY A 283 4.75 -6.14 17.30
N VAL A 284 4.40 -7.29 16.75
CA VAL A 284 3.50 -8.29 17.34
C VAL A 284 4.02 -9.69 17.01
N ASP A 285 3.45 -10.73 17.61
CA ASP A 285 3.76 -12.11 17.25
C ASP A 285 3.54 -12.36 15.75
N PRO A 286 4.56 -12.87 15.02
CA PRO A 286 4.41 -13.19 13.60
C PRO A 286 3.22 -14.09 13.27
N ALA A 287 2.91 -15.04 14.14
CA ALA A 287 1.78 -15.97 13.95
C ALA A 287 0.41 -15.28 13.85
N ILE A 288 0.30 -14.08 14.38
CA ILE A 288 -0.91 -13.24 14.35
C ILE A 288 -0.61 -11.84 13.82
N MET A 289 0.23 -11.74 12.79
CA MET A 289 0.70 -10.48 12.22
C MET A 289 -0.43 -9.49 11.90
N GLY A 290 -1.62 -10.00 11.59
CA GLY A 290 -2.77 -9.19 11.17
C GLY A 290 -3.28 -8.21 12.21
N ILE A 291 -2.96 -8.38 13.51
CA ILE A 291 -3.31 -7.41 14.57
C ILE A 291 -2.26 -6.30 14.76
N GLY A 292 -1.19 -6.30 13.98
CA GLY A 292 -0.17 -5.23 14.02
C GLY A 292 -0.73 -3.80 13.98
N PRO A 293 -1.79 -3.51 13.20
CA PRO A 293 -2.45 -2.20 13.17
C PRO A 293 -2.93 -1.70 14.53
N VAL A 294 -3.35 -2.60 15.43
CA VAL A 294 -3.89 -2.23 16.74
C VAL A 294 -2.89 -1.41 17.55
N SER A 295 -1.71 -1.98 17.79
CA SER A 295 -0.65 -1.30 18.55
C SER A 295 -0.06 -0.10 17.79
N ALA A 296 0.06 -0.20 16.46
CA ALA A 296 0.55 0.89 15.64
C ALA A 296 -0.40 2.10 15.68
N THR A 297 -1.71 1.86 15.56
CA THR A 297 -2.75 2.90 15.62
C THR A 297 -2.76 3.58 16.99
N ARG A 298 -2.82 2.81 18.09
CA ARG A 298 -2.81 3.37 19.45
C ARG A 298 -1.60 4.29 19.67
N ARG A 299 -0.39 3.83 19.34
CA ARG A 299 0.84 4.65 19.43
C ARG A 299 0.86 5.86 18.50
N CYS A 300 0.24 5.75 17.33
CA CYS A 300 0.13 6.86 16.39
C CYS A 300 -0.78 7.95 16.93
N LEU A 301 -1.94 7.57 17.44
CA LEU A 301 -2.92 8.49 18.03
C LEU A 301 -2.37 9.15 19.28
N ASP A 302 -1.69 8.41 20.16
CA ASP A 302 -1.01 8.98 21.34
C ASP A 302 -0.03 10.10 20.94
N LYS A 303 0.77 9.89 19.88
CA LYS A 303 1.69 10.90 19.37
C LYS A 303 1.00 12.11 18.73
N ALA A 304 -0.16 11.90 18.15
CA ALA A 304 -0.98 12.98 17.57
C ALA A 304 -1.79 13.74 18.65
N GLY A 305 -1.90 13.18 19.86
CA GLY A 305 -2.77 13.69 20.92
C GLY A 305 -4.26 13.48 20.62
N TRP A 306 -4.59 12.40 19.87
CA TRP A 306 -5.94 12.08 19.44
C TRP A 306 -6.46 10.78 20.05
N SER A 307 -7.77 10.66 20.10
CA SER A 307 -8.50 9.42 20.32
C SER A 307 -9.06 8.86 19.02
N LEU A 308 -9.54 7.62 19.02
CA LEU A 308 -10.24 7.05 17.85
C LEU A 308 -11.51 7.83 17.49
N ALA A 309 -12.19 8.41 18.50
CA ALA A 309 -13.40 9.19 18.27
C ALA A 309 -13.15 10.49 17.49
N ASP A 310 -11.92 11.02 17.55
CA ASP A 310 -11.53 12.23 16.83
C ASP A 310 -11.36 12.01 15.33
N LEU A 311 -11.24 10.75 14.88
CA LEU A 311 -11.04 10.44 13.47
C LEU A 311 -12.33 10.59 12.67
N ASP A 312 -12.22 11.25 11.51
CA ASP A 312 -13.31 11.34 10.53
C ASP A 312 -13.29 10.19 9.55
N LEU A 313 -12.08 9.75 9.13
CA LEU A 313 -11.88 8.67 8.16
C LEU A 313 -10.68 7.80 8.53
N ILE A 314 -10.77 6.53 8.19
CA ILE A 314 -9.72 5.53 8.39
C ILE A 314 -9.58 4.72 7.10
N GLU A 315 -8.35 4.59 6.61
CA GLU A 315 -7.98 3.60 5.59
C GLU A 315 -7.10 2.52 6.25
N ALA A 316 -7.65 1.34 6.43
CA ALA A 316 -6.98 0.18 6.99
C ALA A 316 -6.84 -0.88 5.90
N ASN A 317 -5.60 -1.30 5.61
CA ASN A 317 -5.38 -2.30 4.56
C ASN A 317 -6.04 -3.63 4.91
N GLU A 318 -6.79 -4.17 3.96
CA GLU A 318 -7.52 -5.43 4.09
C GLU A 318 -6.67 -6.57 3.49
N ALA A 319 -5.63 -7.01 4.19
CA ALA A 319 -4.85 -8.16 3.74
C ALA A 319 -5.71 -9.44 3.71
N PHE A 320 -6.56 -9.61 4.73
CA PHE A 320 -7.56 -10.67 4.87
C PHE A 320 -8.78 -10.10 5.58
N ALA A 321 -9.98 -10.60 5.25
CA ALA A 321 -11.20 -10.20 5.95
C ALA A 321 -11.13 -10.55 7.46
N ALA A 322 -10.62 -11.75 7.79
CA ALA A 322 -10.40 -12.16 9.18
C ALA A 322 -9.49 -11.18 9.92
N GLN A 323 -8.41 -10.72 9.29
CA GLN A 323 -7.49 -9.75 9.85
C GLN A 323 -8.16 -8.39 10.08
N ALA A 324 -8.90 -7.88 9.10
CA ALA A 324 -9.58 -6.59 9.20
C ALA A 324 -10.66 -6.60 10.30
N LEU A 325 -11.43 -7.68 10.39
CA LEU A 325 -12.44 -7.89 11.44
C LEU A 325 -11.79 -7.96 12.83
N SER A 326 -10.67 -8.68 12.98
CA SER A 326 -9.95 -8.77 14.27
C SER A 326 -9.43 -7.41 14.73
N VAL A 327 -8.89 -6.59 13.82
CA VAL A 327 -8.46 -5.22 14.12
C VAL A 327 -9.66 -4.35 14.55
N GLY A 328 -10.78 -4.47 13.84
CA GLY A 328 -12.03 -3.78 14.20
C GLY A 328 -12.54 -4.12 15.59
N GLN A 329 -12.51 -5.40 15.97
CA GLN A 329 -12.89 -5.86 17.32
C GLN A 329 -11.95 -5.30 18.40
N GLU A 330 -10.64 -5.30 18.17
CA GLU A 330 -9.64 -4.83 19.13
C GLU A 330 -9.66 -3.31 19.34
N LEU A 331 -9.90 -2.55 18.27
CA LEU A 331 -9.92 -1.08 18.33
C LEU A 331 -11.31 -0.54 18.69
N GLY A 332 -12.39 -1.24 18.36
CA GLY A 332 -13.74 -0.77 18.55
C GLY A 332 -14.07 0.49 17.76
N TRP A 333 -13.46 0.66 16.59
CA TRP A 333 -13.69 1.82 15.75
C TRP A 333 -15.04 1.78 15.04
N ASP A 334 -15.50 2.95 14.61
CA ASP A 334 -16.71 3.09 13.81
C ASP A 334 -16.46 2.57 12.38
N THR A 335 -17.10 1.47 12.01
CA THR A 335 -16.94 0.82 10.71
C THR A 335 -17.43 1.67 9.53
N ASP A 336 -18.32 2.64 9.78
CA ASP A 336 -18.82 3.54 8.74
C ASP A 336 -17.76 4.58 8.31
N LYS A 337 -16.70 4.74 9.11
CA LYS A 337 -15.54 5.59 8.81
C LYS A 337 -14.38 4.82 8.17
N VAL A 338 -14.45 3.48 8.11
CA VAL A 338 -13.35 2.63 7.65
C VAL A 338 -13.56 2.20 6.20
N ASN A 339 -12.54 2.41 5.35
CA ASN A 339 -12.52 1.95 3.96
C ASN A 339 -13.82 2.26 3.23
N VAL A 340 -14.22 3.52 3.28
CA VAL A 340 -15.54 3.98 2.79
C VAL A 340 -15.71 3.82 1.27
N ASN A 341 -14.61 3.60 0.56
CA ASN A 341 -14.56 3.33 -0.88
C ASN A 341 -14.10 1.90 -1.20
N GLY A 342 -14.23 0.97 -0.25
CA GLY A 342 -13.67 -0.38 -0.36
C GLY A 342 -12.18 -0.42 -0.02
N GLY A 343 -11.62 -1.59 0.20
CA GLY A 343 -10.23 -1.80 0.57
C GLY A 343 -9.53 -2.85 -0.31
N ALA A 344 -8.42 -3.38 0.18
CA ALA A 344 -7.52 -4.21 -0.62
C ALA A 344 -8.11 -5.55 -1.08
N ILE A 345 -9.14 -6.08 -0.40
CA ILE A 345 -9.86 -7.28 -0.88
C ILE A 345 -10.50 -7.00 -2.23
N ALA A 346 -11.04 -5.80 -2.42
CA ALA A 346 -11.66 -5.39 -3.68
C ALA A 346 -10.67 -4.74 -4.64
N LEU A 347 -9.84 -3.80 -4.15
CA LEU A 347 -8.96 -2.97 -4.98
C LEU A 347 -7.65 -3.66 -5.34
N GLY A 348 -7.16 -4.56 -4.47
CA GLY A 348 -5.87 -5.23 -4.63
C GLY A 348 -4.79 -4.75 -3.67
N HIS A 349 -3.69 -5.53 -3.60
CA HIS A 349 -2.60 -5.33 -2.64
C HIS A 349 -1.21 -5.43 -3.28
N PRO A 350 -0.79 -4.44 -4.09
CA PRO A 350 0.61 -4.34 -4.56
C PRO A 350 1.49 -4.02 -3.34
N ILE A 351 2.12 -5.07 -2.74
CA ILE A 351 2.61 -5.03 -1.35
C ILE A 351 3.52 -3.85 -1.02
N GLY A 352 4.51 -3.54 -1.86
CA GLY A 352 5.42 -2.42 -1.63
C GLY A 352 4.78 -1.03 -1.79
N ALA A 353 3.72 -0.93 -2.60
CA ALA A 353 3.00 0.31 -2.88
C ALA A 353 1.86 0.59 -1.88
N SER A 354 1.26 -0.46 -1.31
CA SER A 354 -0.01 -0.39 -0.57
C SER A 354 -0.01 0.60 0.58
N GLY A 355 1.12 0.74 1.29
CA GLY A 355 1.21 1.69 2.40
C GLY A 355 0.99 3.14 1.97
N CYS A 356 1.50 3.54 0.82
CA CYS A 356 1.24 4.86 0.26
C CYS A 356 -0.13 4.93 -0.43
N ARG A 357 -0.56 3.83 -1.10
CA ARG A 357 -1.85 3.75 -1.77
C ARG A 357 -3.01 4.07 -0.80
N VAL A 358 -3.04 3.43 0.37
CA VAL A 358 -4.09 3.68 1.37
C VAL A 358 -4.08 5.13 1.86
N LEU A 359 -2.91 5.74 2.01
CA LEU A 359 -2.82 7.15 2.38
C LEU A 359 -3.31 8.09 1.27
N VAL A 360 -2.97 7.81 0.00
CA VAL A 360 -3.45 8.61 -1.14
C VAL A 360 -4.98 8.59 -1.20
N THR A 361 -5.58 7.40 -1.11
CA THR A 361 -7.04 7.25 -1.08
C THR A 361 -7.68 7.97 0.12
N LEU A 362 -7.11 7.80 1.32
CA LEU A 362 -7.54 8.52 2.51
C LEU A 362 -7.55 10.04 2.29
N LEU A 363 -6.45 10.59 1.80
CA LEU A 363 -6.30 12.03 1.60
C LEU A 363 -7.31 12.59 0.59
N HIS A 364 -7.46 11.94 -0.57
CA HIS A 364 -8.43 12.35 -1.58
C HIS A 364 -9.87 12.26 -1.07
N GLU A 365 -10.21 11.23 -0.31
CA GLU A 365 -11.54 11.11 0.27
C GLU A 365 -11.77 12.15 1.38
N MET A 366 -10.75 12.48 2.18
CA MET A 366 -10.81 13.58 3.14
C MET A 366 -11.04 14.92 2.45
N ILE A 367 -10.39 15.16 1.32
CA ILE A 367 -10.60 16.38 0.51
C ILE A 367 -12.04 16.43 0.01
N ARG A 368 -12.53 15.32 -0.55
CA ARG A 368 -13.89 15.24 -1.12
C ARG A 368 -15.00 15.46 -0.09
N ARG A 369 -14.80 15.01 1.17
CA ARG A 369 -15.78 15.14 2.26
C ARG A 369 -15.55 16.34 3.17
N ASP A 370 -14.50 17.13 2.95
CA ASP A 370 -14.00 18.14 3.88
C ASP A 370 -13.70 17.59 5.29
N ALA A 371 -13.30 16.31 5.36
CA ALA A 371 -12.88 15.65 6.59
C ALA A 371 -11.53 16.20 7.07
N LYS A 372 -11.33 16.29 8.39
CA LYS A 372 -10.19 16.97 8.99
C LYS A 372 -9.12 16.02 9.51
N LYS A 373 -9.51 14.90 10.13
CA LYS A 373 -8.59 13.96 10.77
C LYS A 373 -8.70 12.58 10.16
N GLY A 374 -7.60 12.07 9.63
CA GLY A 374 -7.55 10.76 8.98
C GLY A 374 -6.41 9.88 9.47
N LEU A 375 -6.59 8.58 9.39
CA LEU A 375 -5.61 7.57 9.78
C LEU A 375 -5.45 6.53 8.66
N ALA A 376 -4.20 6.26 8.28
CA ALA A 376 -3.82 5.13 7.43
C ALA A 376 -3.07 4.09 8.26
N THR A 377 -3.42 2.79 8.13
CA THR A 377 -2.76 1.72 8.89
C THR A 377 -2.73 0.41 8.11
N LEU A 378 -1.66 -0.38 8.33
CA LEU A 378 -1.47 -1.70 7.71
C LEU A 378 -0.88 -2.71 8.69
N CYS A 379 -1.30 -3.97 8.56
CA CYS A 379 -0.54 -5.11 9.06
C CYS A 379 0.63 -5.42 8.13
N ILE A 380 1.62 -6.11 8.65
CA ILE A 380 2.88 -6.39 7.94
C ILE A 380 3.30 -7.82 8.25
N GLY A 381 3.61 -8.60 7.21
CA GLY A 381 4.19 -9.94 7.34
C GLY A 381 5.43 -9.92 8.25
N GLY A 382 5.61 -11.00 9.02
CA GLY A 382 6.66 -11.06 10.04
C GLY A 382 6.29 -10.41 11.39
N GLY A 383 5.00 -10.07 11.59
CA GLY A 383 4.49 -9.62 12.88
C GLY A 383 4.73 -8.14 13.17
N GLN A 384 4.31 -7.25 12.30
CA GLN A 384 4.44 -5.81 12.51
C GLN A 384 3.16 -5.04 12.11
N GLY A 385 3.10 -3.77 12.53
CA GLY A 385 2.10 -2.80 12.11
C GLY A 385 2.71 -1.43 11.86
N VAL A 386 2.05 -0.65 11.03
CA VAL A 386 2.42 0.72 10.70
C VAL A 386 1.18 1.59 10.67
N ALA A 387 1.26 2.82 11.18
CA ALA A 387 0.16 3.79 11.15
C ALA A 387 0.70 5.21 10.92
N LEU A 388 -0.08 6.03 10.23
CA LEU A 388 0.19 7.44 9.97
C LEU A 388 -1.11 8.22 10.04
N ALA A 389 -1.12 9.31 10.81
CA ALA A 389 -2.24 10.22 10.99
C ALA A 389 -1.96 11.53 10.26
N ILE A 390 -2.96 12.01 9.53
CA ILE A 390 -2.91 13.29 8.80
C ILE A 390 -4.06 14.20 9.23
N GLU A 391 -3.80 15.51 9.16
CA GLU A 391 -4.77 16.53 9.49
C GLU A 391 -4.88 17.58 8.38
N ARG A 392 -6.12 17.95 8.02
CA ARG A 392 -6.44 19.04 7.12
C ARG A 392 -6.97 20.25 7.92
N THR A 393 -6.59 21.41 7.51
CA THR A 393 -7.10 22.68 8.07
C THR A 393 -8.49 23.01 7.57
#